data_d0e851c4820d270fa582ed9be3015ca8
#
_entry.id   d0e851c4820d270fa582ed9be3015ca8
#
_cell.length_a   1.000
_cell.length_b   1.000
_cell.length_c   1.000
_cell.angle_alpha   90.00
_cell.angle_beta   90.00
_cell.angle_gamma   90.00
#
_symmetry.space_group_name_H-M   'P 1'
#
loop_
_entity.id
_entity.type
_entity.pdbx_description
1 polymer ?
#
loop_
_entity_poly.entity_id
_entity_poly.type
_entity_poly.pdbx_seq_one_letter_code
_entity_poly.pdbx_strand_id
1 'polypeptide(L)' 'MENLKSAAKKAVGTKAVLRALTNKEAACVYVASDIDTFLYQKVTRACAEAAVPVHKVESNKELGKACGLTIGTASAAVLK' A
#
# COMPACT_ATOMS: atom_id res chain seq x y z
N MET A 1 -5.50 -9.98 -1.39
CA MET A 1 -5.35 -8.83 -2.32
C MET A 1 -6.52 -8.65 -3.29
N GLU A 2 -7.58 -9.35 -3.06
CA GLU A 2 -8.78 -9.23 -3.89
C GLU A 2 -9.34 -7.80 -3.90
N ASN A 3 -9.39 -7.17 -2.74
CA ASN A 3 -9.88 -5.80 -2.63
C ASN A 3 -9.05 -4.82 -3.45
N LEU A 4 -7.75 -5.05 -3.51
CA LEU A 4 -6.84 -4.20 -4.27
C LEU A 4 -7.05 -4.38 -5.77
N LYS A 5 -7.20 -5.62 -6.22
CA LYS A 5 -7.42 -5.92 -7.64
C LYS A 5 -8.73 -5.34 -8.17
N SER A 6 -9.78 -5.39 -7.36
CA SER A 6 -11.11 -4.94 -7.77
C SER A 6 -11.40 -3.48 -7.40
N ALA A 7 -10.47 -2.80 -6.74
CA ALA A 7 -10.67 -1.43 -6.31
C ALA A 7 -10.79 -0.47 -7.51
N ALA A 8 -11.83 0.34 -7.50
CA ALA A 8 -12.01 1.37 -8.52
C ALA A 8 -11.01 2.50 -8.34
N LYS A 9 -10.66 2.79 -7.08
CA LYS A 9 -9.69 3.83 -6.75
C LYS A 9 -8.59 3.24 -5.88
N LYS A 10 -7.35 3.45 -6.27
CA LYS A 10 -6.20 2.98 -5.51
C LYS A 10 -5.02 3.93 -5.68
N ALA A 11 -4.20 3.99 -4.65
CA ALA A 11 -2.95 4.74 -4.67
C ALA A 11 -1.81 3.73 -4.76
N VAL A 12 -0.92 3.88 -5.72
CA VAL A 12 0.18 2.96 -5.96
C VAL A 12 1.50 3.67 -5.71
N GLY A 13 2.36 3.03 -4.93
CA GLY A 13 3.66 3.58 -4.57
C GLY A 13 3.62 4.32 -3.23
N THR A 14 4.76 4.32 -2.54
CA THR A 14 4.85 4.85 -1.17
C THR A 14 4.40 6.30 -1.05
N LYS A 15 4.82 7.14 -1.98
CA LYS A 15 4.46 8.56 -1.94
C LYS A 15 2.95 8.77 -2.02
N ALA A 16 2.30 8.06 -2.93
CA ALA A 16 0.85 8.15 -3.10
C ALA A 16 0.12 7.58 -1.89
N VAL A 17 0.64 6.49 -1.32
CA VAL A 17 0.06 5.88 -0.11
C VAL A 17 0.14 6.85 1.06
N LEU A 18 1.29 7.47 1.27
CA LEU A 18 1.47 8.42 2.38
C LEU A 18 0.55 9.64 2.22
N ARG A 19 0.37 10.10 1.00
CA ARG A 19 -0.55 11.20 0.71
C ARG A 19 -1.99 10.80 1.03
N ALA A 20 -2.40 9.61 0.63
CA ALA A 20 -3.75 9.11 0.91
C ALA A 20 -3.99 8.99 2.41
N LEU A 21 -2.99 8.54 3.17
CA LEU A 21 -3.10 8.44 4.62
C LEU A 21 -3.23 9.82 5.26
N THR A 22 -2.45 10.79 4.79
CA THR A 22 -2.52 12.16 5.29
C THR A 22 -3.89 12.79 5.03
N ASN A 23 -4.47 12.50 3.87
CA ASN A 23 -5.76 13.06 3.48
C ASN A 23 -6.95 12.23 4.00
N LYS A 24 -6.66 11.16 4.75
CA LYS A 24 -7.69 10.26 5.30
C LYS A 24 -8.54 9.61 4.22
N GLU A 25 -7.95 9.34 3.07
CA GLU A 25 -8.62 8.74 1.92
C GLU A 25 -8.40 7.22 1.82
N ALA A 26 -7.44 6.69 2.57
CA ALA A 26 -7.11 5.27 2.48
C ALA A 26 -8.06 4.42 3.32
N ALA A 27 -8.64 3.40 2.70
CA ALA A 27 -9.47 2.41 3.39
C ALA A 27 -8.61 1.31 3.99
N CYS A 28 -7.57 0.87 3.26
CA CYS A 28 -6.58 -0.08 3.76
C CYS A 28 -5.31 0.07 2.92
N VAL A 29 -4.20 -0.47 3.45
CA VAL A 29 -2.89 -0.37 2.81
C VAL A 29 -2.28 -1.76 2.70
N TYR A 30 -1.64 -2.03 1.57
CA TYR A 30 -0.84 -3.22 1.35
C TYR A 30 0.61 -2.81 1.24
N VAL A 31 1.50 -3.52 1.92
CA VAL A 31 2.92 -3.21 1.92
C VAL A 31 3.73 -4.49 1.69
N ALA A 32 4.71 -4.41 0.79
CA ALA A 32 5.58 -5.55 0.49
C ALA A 32 6.61 -5.73 1.61
N SER A 33 6.86 -6.96 2.00
CA SER A 33 7.79 -7.26 3.09
C SER A 33 9.25 -7.36 2.63
N ASP A 34 9.51 -7.42 1.32
CA ASP A 34 10.85 -7.54 0.77
C ASP A 34 11.47 -6.18 0.41
N ILE A 35 10.91 -5.11 0.91
CA ILE A 35 11.44 -3.76 0.70
C ILE A 35 12.36 -3.37 1.87
N ASP A 36 13.03 -2.23 1.73
CA ASP A 36 13.88 -1.69 2.77
C ASP A 36 13.12 -1.57 4.09
N THR A 37 13.74 -2.03 5.18
CA THR A 37 13.12 -2.01 6.50
C THR A 37 12.69 -0.60 6.93
N PHE A 38 13.50 0.38 6.61
CA PHE A 38 13.19 1.77 6.93
C PHE A 38 11.91 2.23 6.23
N LEU A 39 11.78 1.89 4.95
CA LEU A 39 10.60 2.23 4.17
C LEU A 39 9.36 1.48 4.67
N TYR A 40 9.53 0.21 5.00
CA TYR A 40 8.46 -0.62 5.56
C TYR A 40 7.93 0.01 6.85
N GLN A 41 8.83 0.38 7.76
CA GLN A 41 8.45 0.99 9.04
C GLN A 41 7.76 2.34 8.84
N LYS A 42 8.22 3.12 7.86
CA LYS A 42 7.64 4.42 7.56
C LYS A 42 6.18 4.29 7.16
N VAL A 43 5.88 3.34 6.29
CA VAL A 43 4.51 3.11 5.81
C VAL A 43 3.63 2.55 6.92
N THR A 44 4.11 1.54 7.65
CA THR A 44 3.33 0.93 8.72
C THR A 44 3.05 1.89 9.86
N ARG A 45 4.01 2.74 10.19
CA ARG A 45 3.83 3.76 11.22
C ARG A 45 2.76 4.78 10.79
N ALA A 46 2.82 5.23 9.54
CA ALA A 46 1.82 6.17 9.03
C ALA A 46 0.42 5.56 9.06
N CYS A 47 0.30 4.27 8.76
CA CYS A 47 -0.97 3.57 8.84
C CYS A 47 -1.48 3.49 10.28
N ALA A 48 -0.59 3.22 11.23
CA ALA A 48 -0.95 3.15 12.65
C ALA A 48 -1.46 4.50 13.14
N GLU A 49 -0.80 5.58 12.74
CA GLU A 49 -1.22 6.93 13.12
C GLU A 49 -2.57 7.30 12.54
N ALA A 50 -2.87 6.81 11.35
CA ALA A 50 -4.14 7.06 10.68
C ALA A 50 -5.23 6.05 11.04
N ALA A 51 -4.90 5.05 11.87
CA ALA A 51 -5.79 3.95 12.25
C ALA A 51 -6.30 3.19 11.02
N VAL A 52 -5.44 2.96 10.04
CA VAL A 52 -5.76 2.28 8.80
C VAL A 52 -5.18 0.86 8.84
N PRO A 53 -5.96 -0.18 8.48
CA PRO A 53 -5.45 -1.55 8.44
C PRO A 53 -4.31 -1.71 7.44
N VAL A 54 -3.31 -2.52 7.80
CA VAL A 54 -2.16 -2.83 6.96
C VAL A 54 -2.14 -4.33 6.68
N HIS A 55 -1.95 -4.68 5.42
CA HIS A 55 -1.80 -6.07 4.99
C HIS A 55 -0.40 -6.27 4.43
N LYS A 56 0.31 -7.26 4.95
CA LYS A 56 1.65 -7.60 4.49
C LYS A 56 1.59 -8.48 3.26
N VAL A 57 2.38 -8.16 2.25
CA VAL A 57 2.50 -8.93 1.01
C VAL A 57 3.94 -9.45 0.93
N GLU A 58 4.12 -10.69 0.48
CA GLU A 58 5.44 -11.33 0.46
C GLU A 58 6.46 -10.62 -0.40
N SER A 59 6.06 -10.10 -1.56
CA SER A 59 6.99 -9.46 -2.47
C SER A 59 6.40 -8.22 -3.14
N ASN A 60 7.29 -7.29 -3.49
CA ASN A 60 6.89 -6.10 -4.24
C ASN A 60 6.36 -6.47 -5.63
N LYS A 61 6.86 -7.55 -6.20
CA LYS A 61 6.44 -8.04 -7.51
C LYS A 61 4.99 -8.49 -7.51
N GLU A 62 4.58 -9.24 -6.48
CA GLU A 62 3.20 -9.66 -6.32
C GLU A 62 2.27 -8.48 -6.11
N LEU A 63 2.70 -7.52 -5.31
CA LEU A 63 1.92 -6.32 -5.04
C LEU A 63 1.74 -5.48 -6.31
N GLY A 64 2.81 -5.32 -7.10
CA GLY A 64 2.74 -4.64 -8.38
C GLY A 64 1.75 -5.32 -9.32
N LYS A 65 1.80 -6.64 -9.37
CA LYS A 65 0.89 -7.44 -10.20
C LYS A 65 -0.56 -7.22 -9.80
N ALA A 66 -0.83 -7.18 -8.50
CA ALA A 66 -2.18 -6.94 -7.99
C ALA A 66 -2.68 -5.54 -8.33
N CYS A 67 -1.76 -4.59 -8.53
CA CYS A 67 -2.09 -3.23 -8.96
C CYS A 67 -2.20 -3.08 -10.48
N GLY A 68 -1.97 -4.16 -11.22
CA GLY A 68 -2.01 -4.13 -12.69
C GLY A 68 -0.74 -3.57 -13.32
N LEU A 69 0.37 -3.59 -12.58
CA LEU A 69 1.66 -3.08 -13.07
C LEU A 69 2.51 -4.20 -13.63
N THR A 70 3.43 -3.84 -14.52
CA THR A 70 4.44 -4.78 -15.04
C THR A 70 5.69 -4.79 -14.16
N ILE A 71 5.79 -3.84 -13.23
CA ILE A 71 6.92 -3.71 -12.29
C ILE A 71 6.40 -3.87 -10.87
N GLY A 72 7.34 -4.07 -9.93
CA GLY A 72 7.00 -4.17 -8.52
C GLY A 72 6.67 -2.82 -7.90
N THR A 73 5.96 -2.84 -6.78
CA THR A 73 5.71 -1.64 -6.00
C THR A 73 5.88 -1.96 -4.51
N ALA A 74 6.40 -1.02 -3.76
CA ALA A 74 6.66 -1.19 -2.34
C ALA A 74 5.38 -1.19 -1.51
N SER A 75 4.40 -0.41 -1.92
CA SER A 75 3.14 -0.29 -1.18
C SER A 75 2.02 0.21 -2.09
N ALA A 76 0.80 -0.06 -1.69
CA ALA A 76 -0.39 0.41 -2.39
C ALA A 76 -1.53 0.54 -1.39
N ALA A 77 -2.47 1.41 -1.66
CA ALA A 77 -3.63 1.62 -0.81
C ALA A 77 -4.92 1.52 -1.62
N VAL A 78 -5.95 0.97 -0.99
CA VAL A 78 -7.31 1.02 -1.53
C VAL A 78 -7.92 2.29 -0.96
N LEU A 79 -8.46 3.12 -1.82
CA LEU A 79 -9.07 4.39 -1.42
C LEU A 79 -10.56 4.21 -1.10
N LYS A 80 -11.05 5.06 -0.26
CA LYS A 80 -12.47 5.07 0.12
C LYS A 80 -13.38 5.43 -1.03
#